data_f0c51e1eda35353e077d97cdc11cf363
#
_entry.id   f0c51e1eda35353e077d97cdc11cf363
#
_cell.length_a   1.000
_cell.length_b   1.000
_cell.length_c   1.000
_cell.angle_alpha   90.00
_cell.angle_beta   90.00
_cell.angle_gamma   90.00
#
_symmetry.space_group_name_H-M   'P 1'
#
loop_
_entity.id
_entity.type
_entity.pdbx_description
1 polymer ?
#
loop_
_entity_poly.entity_id
_entity_poly.type
_entity_poly.pdbx_seq_one_letter_code
_entity_poly.pdbx_strand_id
1 'polypeptide(L)'
;MRAIMKRRLAAIDPADLAVRSAAIARRLALTEAWARADTVLCFLSMPHELDTAAVIQAARAREKSVAVPCIDAGDIRFVVMPPDAGELRRDAWGIPEPDPAWLPLDIARAGSLLVAAPGLAFDRQGNRLGRGKGYYDRFLLGARRAAESITALGVCLSEQLVEAVPHGERDQRLDGIVTEKETILAAA
;
A
#
# COMPACT_ATOMS: atom_id res chain seq x y z
N MET A 1 6.03 -1.45 -20.21
CA MET A 1 5.75 -2.21 -18.97
C MET A 1 4.36 -1.90 -18.41
N ARG A 2 3.97 -0.64 -18.11
CA ARG A 2 2.67 -0.29 -17.47
C ARG A 2 1.44 -0.88 -18.18
N ALA A 3 1.33 -0.76 -19.50
CA ALA A 3 0.19 -1.30 -20.26
C ALA A 3 0.11 -2.83 -20.22
N ILE A 4 1.25 -3.51 -20.22
CA ILE A 4 1.32 -4.97 -20.12
C ILE A 4 0.83 -5.43 -18.75
N MET A 5 1.32 -4.79 -17.69
CA MET A 5 0.93 -5.16 -16.32
C MET A 5 -0.56 -4.91 -16.05
N LYS A 6 -1.10 -3.76 -16.51
CA LYS A 6 -2.53 -3.49 -16.40
C LYS A 6 -3.39 -4.57 -17.07
N ARG A 7 -3.02 -5.01 -18.28
CA ARG A 7 -3.74 -6.10 -18.97
C ARG A 7 -3.63 -7.43 -18.24
N ARG A 8 -2.43 -7.74 -17.70
CA ARG A 8 -2.21 -8.97 -16.91
C ARG A 8 -3.09 -9.00 -15.67
N LEU A 9 -3.14 -7.90 -14.91
CA LEU A 9 -3.96 -7.79 -13.70
C LEU A 9 -5.45 -7.84 -14.00
N ALA A 10 -5.90 -7.19 -15.07
CA ALA A 10 -7.30 -7.21 -15.48
C ALA A 10 -7.80 -8.59 -15.95
N ALA A 11 -6.91 -9.51 -16.29
CA ALA A 11 -7.24 -10.88 -16.70
C ALA A 11 -7.34 -11.87 -15.53
N ILE A 12 -7.04 -11.44 -14.29
CA ILE A 12 -7.14 -12.29 -13.10
C ILE A 12 -8.60 -12.45 -12.73
N ASP A 13 -9.01 -13.70 -12.49
CA ASP A 13 -10.35 -14.00 -12.00
C ASP A 13 -10.63 -13.33 -10.65
N PRO A 14 -11.77 -12.67 -10.45
CA PRO A 14 -12.08 -11.98 -9.21
C PRO A 14 -12.07 -12.88 -7.96
N ALA A 15 -12.48 -14.14 -8.07
CA ALA A 15 -12.48 -15.08 -6.95
C ALA A 15 -11.04 -15.48 -6.58
N ASP A 16 -10.17 -15.71 -7.58
CA ASP A 16 -8.74 -15.95 -7.36
C ASP A 16 -8.06 -14.73 -6.73
N LEU A 17 -8.38 -13.53 -7.24
CA LEU A 17 -7.88 -12.27 -6.68
C LEU A 17 -8.24 -12.13 -5.19
N ALA A 18 -9.47 -12.43 -4.80
CA ALA A 18 -9.93 -12.35 -3.41
C ALA A 18 -9.15 -13.33 -2.50
N VAL A 19 -8.99 -14.58 -2.94
CA VAL A 19 -8.23 -15.61 -2.18
C VAL A 19 -6.78 -15.19 -1.98
N ARG A 20 -6.15 -14.69 -3.03
CA ARG A 20 -4.75 -14.26 -3.00
C ARG A 20 -4.56 -12.97 -2.18
N SER A 21 -5.52 -12.04 -2.25
CA SER A 21 -5.53 -10.84 -1.40
C SER A 21 -5.56 -11.20 0.08
N ALA A 22 -6.41 -12.15 0.47
CA ALA A 22 -6.45 -12.65 1.85
C ALA A 22 -5.14 -13.35 2.27
N ALA A 23 -4.49 -14.07 1.35
CA ALA A 23 -3.20 -14.71 1.61
C ALA A 23 -2.10 -13.67 1.83
N ILE A 24 -2.08 -12.58 1.04
CA ILE A 24 -1.13 -11.48 1.18
C ILE A 24 -1.35 -10.76 2.52
N ALA A 25 -2.61 -10.46 2.89
CA ALA A 25 -2.90 -9.82 4.16
C ALA A 25 -2.40 -10.65 5.36
N ARG A 26 -2.62 -11.98 5.33
CA ARG A 26 -2.08 -12.90 6.36
C ARG A 26 -0.56 -12.89 6.40
N ARG A 27 0.11 -12.91 5.24
CA ARG A 27 1.57 -12.88 5.17
C ARG A 27 2.15 -11.56 5.65
N LEU A 28 1.53 -10.43 5.28
CA LEU A 28 1.91 -9.11 5.77
C LEU A 28 1.81 -9.04 7.30
N ALA A 29 0.75 -9.60 7.88
CA ALA A 29 0.53 -9.65 9.32
C ALA A 29 1.56 -10.51 10.09
N LEU A 30 2.34 -11.34 9.42
CA LEU A 30 3.43 -12.13 9.99
C LEU A 30 4.80 -11.43 9.90
N THR A 31 4.89 -10.27 9.27
CA THR A 31 6.16 -9.54 9.17
C THR A 31 6.53 -8.84 10.48
N GLU A 32 7.83 -8.66 10.69
CA GLU A 32 8.33 -7.88 11.83
C GLU A 32 7.89 -6.41 11.73
N ALA A 33 7.84 -5.86 10.51
CA ALA A 33 7.34 -4.52 10.26
C ALA A 33 5.88 -4.35 10.74
N TRP A 34 5.04 -5.35 10.50
CA TRP A 34 3.68 -5.37 11.02
C TRP A 34 3.66 -5.42 12.56
N ALA A 35 4.46 -6.28 13.16
CA ALA A 35 4.49 -6.43 14.62
C ALA A 35 4.86 -5.10 15.33
N ARG A 36 5.81 -4.36 14.76
CA ARG A 36 6.30 -3.09 15.32
C ARG A 36 5.39 -1.90 15.03
N ALA A 37 4.58 -1.94 13.97
CA ALA A 37 3.80 -0.79 13.56
C ALA A 37 2.70 -0.42 14.56
N ASP A 38 2.63 0.87 14.91
CA ASP A 38 1.50 1.48 15.61
C ASP A 38 0.42 1.89 14.62
N THR A 39 0.85 2.37 13.45
CA THR A 39 -0.03 2.84 12.37
C THR A 39 0.27 2.14 11.06
N VAL A 40 -0.79 1.60 10.41
CA VAL A 40 -0.73 0.98 9.09
C VAL A 40 -1.33 1.94 8.04
N LEU A 41 -0.49 2.38 7.11
CA LEU A 41 -0.89 3.17 5.96
C LEU A 41 -1.21 2.22 4.82
N CYS A 42 -2.48 2.14 4.43
CA CYS A 42 -2.95 1.18 3.44
C CYS A 42 -3.69 1.88 2.31
N PHE A 43 -3.37 1.56 1.05
CA PHE A 43 -4.13 2.09 -0.08
C PHE A 43 -5.55 1.51 -0.13
N LEU A 44 -6.44 2.24 -0.77
CA LEU A 44 -7.79 1.78 -1.07
C LEU A 44 -7.77 1.17 -2.48
N SER A 45 -8.23 -0.07 -2.57
CA SER A 45 -8.11 -0.87 -3.80
C SER A 45 -9.01 -0.34 -4.91
N MET A 46 -8.43 -0.15 -6.08
CA MET A 46 -9.16 0.09 -7.32
C MET A 46 -9.64 -1.25 -7.93
N PRO A 47 -10.61 -1.23 -8.86
CA PRO A 47 -10.97 -2.43 -9.60
C PRO A 47 -9.74 -3.13 -10.21
N HIS A 48 -9.69 -4.45 -10.10
CA HIS A 48 -8.58 -5.32 -10.53
C HIS A 48 -7.25 -5.12 -9.78
N GLU A 49 -7.27 -4.43 -8.65
CA GLU A 49 -6.13 -4.39 -7.71
C GLU A 49 -6.34 -5.38 -6.57
N LEU A 50 -5.24 -5.73 -5.91
CA LEU A 50 -5.24 -6.44 -4.64
C LEU A 50 -6.27 -5.81 -3.68
N ASP A 51 -7.18 -6.59 -3.12
CA ASP A 51 -8.13 -6.10 -2.11
C ASP A 51 -7.43 -5.93 -0.75
N THR A 52 -7.41 -4.70 -0.28
CA THR A 52 -6.78 -4.31 0.99
C THR A 52 -7.73 -4.33 2.19
N ALA A 53 -9.00 -4.65 2.01
CA ALA A 53 -9.96 -4.72 3.10
C ALA A 53 -9.51 -5.69 4.21
N ALA A 54 -8.95 -6.84 3.84
CA ALA A 54 -8.42 -7.81 4.79
C ALA A 54 -7.19 -7.27 5.59
N VAL A 55 -6.37 -6.41 4.98
CA VAL A 55 -5.25 -5.73 5.67
C VAL A 55 -5.79 -4.74 6.70
N ILE A 56 -6.77 -3.93 6.31
CA ILE A 56 -7.44 -2.96 7.18
C ILE A 56 -8.11 -3.66 8.36
N GLN A 57 -8.86 -4.74 8.10
CA GLN A 57 -9.51 -5.54 9.14
C GLN A 57 -8.49 -6.16 10.12
N ALA A 58 -7.39 -6.71 9.60
CA ALA A 58 -6.33 -7.29 10.42
C ALA A 58 -5.64 -6.23 11.30
N ALA A 59 -5.45 -5.01 10.80
CA ALA A 59 -4.88 -3.91 11.56
C ALA A 59 -5.81 -3.49 12.71
N ARG A 60 -7.10 -3.33 12.42
CA ARG A 60 -8.11 -3.00 13.43
C ARG A 60 -8.24 -4.08 14.51
N ALA A 61 -8.23 -5.36 14.12
CA ALA A 61 -8.27 -6.48 15.07
C ALA A 61 -7.06 -6.53 16.02
N ARG A 62 -5.98 -5.82 15.72
CA ARG A 62 -4.79 -5.64 16.56
C ARG A 62 -4.67 -4.23 17.14
N GLU A 63 -5.80 -3.49 17.16
CA GLU A 63 -5.90 -2.12 17.69
C GLU A 63 -4.88 -1.13 17.09
N LYS A 64 -4.37 -1.45 15.89
CA LYS A 64 -3.47 -0.54 15.17
C LYS A 64 -4.28 0.60 14.52
N SER A 65 -3.72 1.80 14.55
CA SER A 65 -4.26 2.90 13.77
C SER A 65 -4.18 2.59 12.28
N VAL A 66 -5.21 2.97 11.52
CA VAL A 66 -5.24 2.79 10.07
C VAL A 66 -5.34 4.15 9.41
N ALA A 67 -4.51 4.40 8.42
CA ALA A 67 -4.60 5.60 7.60
C ALA A 67 -4.69 5.23 6.12
N VAL A 68 -5.53 5.96 5.38
CA VAL A 68 -5.79 5.70 3.97
C VAL A 68 -5.49 6.94 3.13
N PRO A 69 -5.12 6.77 1.85
CA PRO A 69 -4.72 7.89 1.01
C PRO A 69 -5.89 8.77 0.61
N CYS A 70 -5.65 10.06 0.59
CA CYS A 70 -6.50 11.10 0.03
C CYS A 70 -5.69 11.96 -0.95
N ILE A 71 -6.23 12.26 -2.12
CA ILE A 71 -5.60 13.19 -3.06
C ILE A 71 -6.08 14.60 -2.75
N ASP A 72 -5.14 15.49 -2.46
CA ASP A 72 -5.40 16.88 -2.15
C ASP A 72 -4.40 17.78 -2.89
N ALA A 73 -4.90 18.80 -3.58
CA ALA A 73 -4.09 19.75 -4.36
C ALA A 73 -3.07 19.09 -5.30
N GLY A 74 -3.37 17.90 -5.84
CA GLY A 74 -2.48 17.19 -6.77
C GLY A 74 -1.36 16.40 -6.11
N ASP A 75 -1.41 16.20 -4.80
CA ASP A 75 -0.50 15.33 -4.06
C ASP A 75 -1.26 14.33 -3.18
N ILE A 76 -0.55 13.35 -2.65
CA ILE A 76 -1.12 12.35 -1.73
C ILE A 76 -0.85 12.74 -0.29
N ARG A 77 -1.88 12.69 0.53
CA ARG A 77 -1.77 12.69 2.00
C ARG A 77 -2.53 11.49 2.56
N PHE A 78 -2.29 11.16 3.78
CA PHE A 78 -3.04 10.12 4.48
C PHE A 78 -3.96 10.73 5.53
N VAL A 79 -5.15 10.17 5.65
CA VAL A 79 -6.13 10.52 6.68
C VAL A 79 -6.39 9.33 7.57
N VAL A 80 -6.60 9.59 8.86
CA VAL A 80 -6.87 8.53 9.85
C VAL A 80 -8.28 8.00 9.64
N MET A 81 -8.39 6.71 9.41
CA MET A 81 -9.67 6.02 9.24
C MET A 81 -10.25 5.70 10.61
N PRO A 82 -11.42 6.27 11.00
CA PRO A 82 -12.02 6.01 12.30
C PRO A 82 -12.32 4.52 12.49
N PRO A 83 -12.28 3.98 13.72
CA PRO A 83 -12.59 2.58 14.00
C PRO A 83 -14.00 2.16 13.57
N ASP A 84 -14.95 3.07 13.68
CA ASP A 84 -16.36 2.93 13.31
C ASP A 84 -16.69 3.34 11.88
N ALA A 85 -15.67 3.63 11.06
CA ALA A 85 -15.88 3.94 9.64
C ALA A 85 -16.65 2.80 8.97
N GLY A 86 -17.82 3.14 8.44
CA GLY A 86 -18.66 2.25 7.66
C GLY A 86 -18.11 2.02 6.24
N GLU A 87 -19.00 1.63 5.32
CA GLU A 87 -18.62 1.53 3.91
C GLU A 87 -18.16 2.88 3.36
N LEU A 88 -17.02 2.84 2.67
CA LEU A 88 -16.48 4.01 2.00
C LEU A 88 -17.35 4.39 0.81
N ARG A 89 -17.57 5.69 0.63
CA ARG A 89 -18.17 6.20 -0.60
C ARG A 89 -17.27 5.84 -1.76
N ARG A 90 -17.86 5.70 -2.95
CA ARG A 90 -17.10 5.44 -4.17
C ARG A 90 -17.31 6.58 -5.15
N ASP A 91 -16.22 6.94 -5.85
CA ASP A 91 -16.30 7.90 -6.95
C ASP A 91 -17.02 7.32 -8.18
N ALA A 92 -17.12 8.12 -9.26
CA ALA A 92 -17.75 7.72 -10.51
C ALA A 92 -17.07 6.51 -11.20
N TRP A 93 -15.85 6.18 -10.83
CA TRP A 93 -15.09 5.02 -11.35
C TRP A 93 -15.09 3.83 -10.38
N GLY A 94 -15.86 3.91 -9.28
CA GLY A 94 -15.94 2.87 -8.27
C GLY A 94 -14.73 2.81 -7.32
N ILE A 95 -13.91 3.87 -7.27
CA ILE A 95 -12.76 3.96 -6.38
C ILE A 95 -13.25 4.41 -5.00
N PRO A 96 -12.90 3.67 -3.92
CA PRO A 96 -13.25 4.08 -2.58
C PRO A 96 -12.55 5.39 -2.21
N GLU A 97 -13.30 6.32 -1.61
CA GLU A 97 -12.78 7.60 -1.14
C GLU A 97 -12.98 7.74 0.37
N PRO A 98 -11.98 8.25 1.10
CA PRO A 98 -12.15 8.59 2.51
C PRO A 98 -13.14 9.75 2.68
N ASP A 99 -13.78 9.83 3.84
CA ASP A 99 -14.61 10.96 4.17
C ASP A 99 -13.75 12.23 4.29
N PRO A 100 -14.11 13.34 3.63
CA PRO A 100 -13.39 14.61 3.73
C PRO A 100 -13.24 15.15 5.17
N ALA A 101 -14.12 14.74 6.09
CA ALA A 101 -14.06 15.11 7.49
C ALA A 101 -12.99 14.35 8.31
N TRP A 102 -12.39 13.30 7.75
CA TRP A 102 -11.37 12.54 8.46
C TRP A 102 -10.10 13.36 8.66
N LEU A 103 -9.50 13.21 9.85
CA LEU A 103 -8.34 14.00 10.22
C LEU A 103 -7.10 13.57 9.44
N PRO A 104 -6.28 14.52 8.96
CA PRO A 104 -4.97 14.22 8.40
C PRO A 104 -4.10 13.48 9.41
N LEU A 105 -3.33 12.49 8.94
CA LEU A 105 -2.33 11.80 9.74
C LEU A 105 -1.16 12.74 10.02
N ASP A 106 -0.86 12.97 11.30
CA ASP A 106 0.38 13.62 11.72
C ASP A 106 1.51 12.58 11.74
N ILE A 107 2.32 12.55 10.69
CA ILE A 107 3.42 11.58 10.49
C ILE A 107 4.40 11.60 11.66
N ALA A 108 4.69 12.78 12.24
CA ALA A 108 5.67 12.90 13.30
C ALA A 108 5.18 12.35 14.66
N ARG A 109 3.86 12.19 14.81
CA ARG A 109 3.21 11.71 16.04
C ARG A 109 2.54 10.35 15.90
N ALA A 110 2.63 9.74 14.74
CA ALA A 110 1.91 8.51 14.42
C ALA A 110 2.62 7.22 14.91
N GLY A 111 3.73 7.36 15.64
CA GLY A 111 4.53 6.22 16.11
C GLY A 111 5.26 5.51 14.95
N SER A 112 5.46 4.21 15.10
CA SER A 112 6.07 3.39 14.07
C SER A 112 5.09 3.13 12.92
N LEU A 113 5.51 3.44 11.70
CA LEU A 113 4.67 3.37 10.50
C LEU A 113 4.99 2.13 9.65
N LEU A 114 3.95 1.42 9.22
CA LEU A 114 4.02 0.46 8.12
C LEU A 114 3.23 1.00 6.93
N VAL A 115 3.90 1.20 5.81
CA VAL A 115 3.25 1.57 4.54
C VAL A 115 3.09 0.33 3.68
N ALA A 116 1.85 -0.09 3.45
CA ALA A 116 1.50 -1.05 2.41
C ALA A 116 1.40 -0.31 1.08
N ALA A 117 2.46 -0.36 0.27
CA ALA A 117 2.58 0.44 -0.96
C ALA A 117 2.04 -0.31 -2.18
N PRO A 118 1.15 0.31 -3.00
CA PRO A 118 0.68 -0.25 -4.25
C PRO A 118 1.68 -0.06 -5.38
N GLY A 119 1.53 -0.84 -6.45
CA GLY A 119 2.28 -0.66 -7.67
C GLY A 119 1.76 -1.55 -8.81
N LEU A 120 2.21 -1.30 -10.02
CA LEU A 120 1.93 -2.14 -11.18
C LEU A 120 2.95 -3.28 -11.32
N ALA A 121 4.20 -3.04 -10.95
CA ALA A 121 5.25 -4.04 -10.91
C ALA A 121 6.27 -3.70 -9.81
N PHE A 122 6.97 -4.72 -9.35
CA PHE A 122 8.00 -4.64 -8.32
C PHE A 122 9.16 -5.53 -8.70
N ASP A 123 10.35 -5.22 -8.19
CA ASP A 123 11.49 -6.13 -8.27
C ASP A 123 12.04 -6.47 -6.88
N ARG A 124 12.93 -7.47 -6.85
CA ARG A 124 13.51 -7.97 -5.59
C ARG A 124 14.42 -6.97 -4.88
N GLN A 125 14.81 -5.89 -5.57
CA GLN A 125 15.60 -4.79 -5.02
C GLN A 125 14.74 -3.73 -4.33
N GLY A 126 13.41 -3.87 -4.36
CA GLY A 126 12.48 -2.92 -3.76
C GLY A 126 12.07 -1.78 -4.69
N ASN A 127 12.45 -1.82 -5.97
CA ASN A 127 11.97 -0.82 -6.92
C ASN A 127 10.52 -1.08 -7.29
N ARG A 128 9.77 0.01 -7.54
CA ARG A 128 8.33 -0.04 -7.75
C ARG A 128 7.92 0.76 -8.99
N LEU A 129 7.16 0.13 -9.89
CA LEU A 129 6.52 0.80 -11.02
C LEU A 129 5.14 1.30 -10.61
N GLY A 130 5.02 2.58 -10.35
CA GLY A 130 3.72 3.22 -10.09
C GLY A 130 2.94 3.56 -11.37
N ARG A 131 1.78 4.20 -11.20
CA ARG A 131 0.91 4.65 -12.31
C ARG A 131 1.43 5.90 -13.04
N GLY A 132 2.54 6.53 -12.57
CA GLY A 132 3.25 7.63 -13.24
C GLY A 132 3.01 9.02 -12.64
N LYS A 133 2.29 9.15 -11.52
CA LYS A 133 2.08 10.44 -10.83
C LYS A 133 3.14 10.76 -9.76
N GLY A 134 3.96 9.78 -9.34
CA GLY A 134 5.00 9.94 -8.33
C GLY A 134 4.48 10.23 -6.90
N TYR A 135 3.20 9.97 -6.62
CA TYR A 135 2.58 10.26 -5.32
C TYR A 135 3.30 9.57 -4.17
N TYR A 136 3.50 8.26 -4.27
CA TYR A 136 4.16 7.50 -3.21
C TYR A 136 5.65 7.85 -3.07
N ASP A 137 6.32 8.25 -4.15
CA ASP A 137 7.73 8.64 -4.10
C ASP A 137 7.89 9.94 -3.30
N ARG A 138 7.07 10.95 -3.59
CA ARG A 138 7.07 12.21 -2.82
C ARG A 138 6.65 11.98 -1.36
N PHE A 139 5.61 11.17 -1.14
CA PHE A 139 5.15 10.85 0.21
C PHE A 139 6.24 10.16 1.01
N LEU A 140 6.84 9.08 0.50
CA LEU A 140 7.87 8.31 1.21
C LEU A 140 9.12 9.15 1.48
N LEU A 141 9.53 10.01 0.54
CA LEU A 141 10.64 10.93 0.74
C LEU A 141 10.39 11.88 1.92
N GLY A 142 9.18 12.44 2.03
CA GLY A 142 8.79 13.30 3.15
C GLY A 142 8.61 12.53 4.46
N ALA A 143 7.90 11.41 4.41
CA ALA A 143 7.59 10.61 5.59
C ALA A 143 8.84 10.00 6.25
N ARG A 144 9.83 9.55 5.47
CA ARG A 144 11.12 9.05 5.99
C ARG A 144 11.95 10.10 6.75
N ARG A 145 11.68 11.38 6.52
CA ARG A 145 12.34 12.48 7.26
C ARG A 145 11.59 12.90 8.50
N ALA A 146 10.27 12.68 8.53
CA ALA A 146 9.39 13.17 9.59
C ALA A 146 9.01 12.10 10.61
N ALA A 147 8.89 10.84 10.20
CA ALA A 147 8.49 9.73 11.05
C ALA A 147 9.62 9.32 12.00
N GLU A 148 9.27 8.89 13.20
CA GLU A 148 10.20 8.26 14.14
C GLU A 148 10.74 6.93 13.56
N SER A 149 9.86 6.12 13.00
CA SER A 149 10.19 4.88 12.30
C SER A 149 9.20 4.63 11.17
N ILE A 150 9.69 4.20 10.01
CA ILE A 150 8.84 3.87 8.86
C ILE A 150 9.42 2.68 8.10
N THR A 151 8.57 1.70 7.82
CA THR A 151 8.86 0.59 6.90
C THR A 151 7.85 0.60 5.78
N ALA A 152 8.31 0.62 4.54
CA ALA A 152 7.47 0.60 3.36
C ALA A 152 7.59 -0.75 2.63
N LEU A 153 6.52 -1.55 2.64
CA LEU A 153 6.45 -2.84 1.95
C LEU A 153 5.53 -2.74 0.74
N GLY A 154 6.03 -3.18 -0.41
CA GLY A 154 5.18 -3.39 -1.58
C GLY A 154 4.27 -4.58 -1.32
N VAL A 155 2.96 -4.41 -1.52
CA VAL A 155 2.00 -5.51 -1.44
C VAL A 155 1.42 -5.77 -2.82
N CYS A 156 1.62 -6.99 -3.33
CA CYS A 156 1.32 -7.29 -4.72
C CYS A 156 1.12 -8.79 -4.97
N LEU A 157 0.51 -9.10 -6.10
CA LEU A 157 0.44 -10.47 -6.59
C LEU A 157 1.79 -10.92 -7.16
N SER A 158 2.11 -12.21 -7.08
CA SER A 158 3.39 -12.74 -7.58
C SER A 158 3.67 -12.44 -9.05
N GLU A 159 2.62 -12.27 -9.90
CA GLU A 159 2.77 -11.86 -11.29
C GLU A 159 3.23 -10.41 -11.49
N GLN A 160 3.17 -9.59 -10.44
CA GLN A 160 3.67 -8.22 -10.46
C GLN A 160 5.18 -8.17 -10.11
N LEU A 161 5.74 -9.28 -9.61
CA LEU A 161 7.17 -9.39 -9.38
C LEU A 161 7.88 -9.66 -10.71
N VAL A 162 8.78 -8.75 -11.09
CA VAL A 162 9.54 -8.80 -12.34
C VAL A 162 11.05 -8.81 -12.05
N GLU A 163 11.86 -9.13 -13.05
CA GLU A 163 13.32 -9.16 -12.91
C GLU A 163 13.88 -7.77 -12.55
N ALA A 164 13.44 -6.73 -13.26
CA ALA A 164 13.87 -5.35 -13.00
C ALA A 164 12.75 -4.35 -13.33
N VAL A 165 12.62 -3.36 -12.47
CA VAL A 165 11.74 -2.21 -12.65
C VAL A 165 12.58 -1.00 -13.10
N PRO A 166 12.23 -0.33 -14.20
CA PRO A 166 12.87 0.94 -14.54
C PRO A 166 12.64 1.97 -13.44
N HIS A 167 13.72 2.53 -12.93
CA HIS A 167 13.71 3.53 -11.85
C HIS A 167 14.70 4.66 -12.12
N GLY A 168 14.50 5.79 -11.48
CA GLY A 168 15.36 6.96 -11.54
C GLY A 168 15.68 7.51 -10.15
N GLU A 169 16.46 8.58 -10.09
CA GLU A 169 16.95 9.17 -8.82
C GLU A 169 15.85 9.65 -7.86
N ARG A 170 14.66 9.94 -8.38
CA ARG A 170 13.53 10.42 -7.57
C ARG A 170 12.65 9.30 -7.02
N ASP A 171 12.80 8.09 -7.55
CA ASP A 171 12.00 6.95 -7.11
C ASP A 171 12.49 6.46 -5.74
N GLN A 172 11.54 6.16 -4.87
CA GLN A 172 11.84 5.70 -3.52
C GLN A 172 11.76 4.18 -3.46
N ARG A 173 12.88 3.56 -3.09
CA ARG A 173 12.93 2.10 -2.86
C ARG A 173 12.06 1.72 -1.67
N LEU A 174 11.43 0.58 -1.78
CA LEU A 174 10.72 -0.07 -0.69
C LEU A 174 11.69 -0.93 0.13
N ASP A 175 11.34 -1.17 1.39
CA ASP A 175 12.15 -1.96 2.31
C ASP A 175 11.90 -3.48 2.11
N GLY A 176 10.89 -3.83 1.32
CA GLY A 176 10.59 -5.20 0.95
C GLY A 176 9.31 -5.34 0.15
N ILE A 177 8.99 -6.58 -0.23
CA ILE A 177 7.81 -6.93 -1.04
C ILE A 177 7.11 -8.12 -0.38
N VAL A 178 5.79 -8.08 -0.30
CA VAL A 178 4.95 -9.18 0.17
C VAL A 178 4.02 -9.61 -0.95
N THR A 179 4.10 -10.89 -1.32
CA THR A 179 3.19 -11.53 -2.26
C THR A 179 2.40 -12.64 -1.56
N GLU A 180 1.47 -13.29 -2.25
CA GLU A 180 0.80 -14.48 -1.72
C GLU A 180 1.75 -15.68 -1.56
N LYS A 181 2.91 -15.65 -2.21
CA LYS A 181 3.88 -16.76 -2.20
C LYS A 181 5.05 -16.54 -1.25
N GLU A 182 5.58 -15.33 -1.18
CA GLU A 182 6.81 -15.04 -0.44
C GLU A 182 6.83 -13.62 0.15
N THR A 183 7.69 -13.42 1.14
CA THR A 183 8.11 -12.10 1.63
C THR A 183 9.58 -11.92 1.28
N ILE A 184 9.91 -10.82 0.63
CA ILE A 184 11.25 -10.45 0.19
C ILE A 184 11.64 -9.18 0.95
N LEU A 185 12.73 -9.20 1.69
CA LEU A 185 13.33 -7.99 2.25
C LEU A 185 14.34 -7.46 1.25
N ALA A 186 14.24 -6.18 0.91
CA ALA A 186 15.24 -5.54 0.06
C ALA A 186 16.58 -5.48 0.80
N ALA A 187 17.67 -5.75 0.10
CA ALA A 187 19.00 -5.54 0.67
C ALA A 187 19.22 -4.04 0.97
N ALA A 188 19.78 -3.77 2.14
CA ALA A 188 20.13 -2.41 2.57
C ALA A 188 21.14 -1.75 1.63
#